data_041387947019f824263721dd4d1a0a85
#
_entry.id   041387947019f824263721dd4d1a0a85
#
_cell.length_a   1.000
_cell.length_b   1.000
_cell.length_c   1.000
_cell.angle_alpha   90.00
_cell.angle_beta   90.00
_cell.angle_gamma   90.00
#
_symmetry.space_group_name_H-M   'P 1'
#
loop_
_entity.id
_entity.type
_entity.pdbx_description
1 polymer ?
#
loop_
_entity_poly.entity_id
_entity_poly.type
_entity_poly.pdbx_seq_one_letter_code
_entity_poly.pdbx_strand_id
1 'polypeptide(L)'
;MKDFVITAKNNPKIKDIKALLTSSKDRKNSGLFVLEGVRLCCDAVKSGCKITSVFCTEICAEKYADSINELKSACSDFYFVSEDVLKSISDTVTPQGVVCAVKMRSNDFEYESGKRYIALDTIQNPDNLGAISRTAEAFGIDGMIICGGCDIYNPKALRASMGALFRLPVKVC
;
A
#
# COMPACT_ATOMS: atom_id res chain seq x y z
N MET A 1 8.84 1.07 29.07
CA MET A 1 7.61 0.24 28.92
C MET A 1 7.92 -0.79 27.84
N LYS A 2 7.79 -2.11 28.11
CA LYS A 2 7.86 -3.10 27.03
C LYS A 2 6.64 -2.89 26.16
N ASP A 3 6.83 -2.53 24.90
CA ASP A 3 5.75 -2.42 23.94
C ASP A 3 5.08 -3.80 23.81
N PHE A 4 3.76 -3.82 23.83
CA PHE A 4 3.00 -5.08 23.76
C PHE A 4 3.11 -5.65 22.35
N VAL A 5 3.64 -6.87 22.24
CA VAL A 5 3.78 -7.57 20.94
C VAL A 5 2.54 -8.43 20.68
N ILE A 6 1.91 -8.23 19.52
CA ILE A 6 0.79 -9.07 19.09
C ILE A 6 1.33 -10.41 18.56
N THR A 7 1.03 -11.50 19.28
CA THR A 7 1.44 -12.88 18.91
C THR A 7 0.31 -13.72 18.38
N ALA A 8 -0.93 -13.28 18.56
CA ALA A 8 -2.12 -14.04 18.18
C ALA A 8 -2.60 -13.71 16.76
N LYS A 9 -2.57 -14.68 15.85
CA LYS A 9 -3.09 -14.55 14.47
C LYS A 9 -4.60 -14.30 14.38
N ASN A 10 -5.36 -14.58 15.44
CA ASN A 10 -6.79 -14.32 15.53
C ASN A 10 -7.14 -12.96 16.13
N ASN A 11 -6.15 -12.12 16.46
CA ASN A 11 -6.38 -10.75 16.90
C ASN A 11 -7.23 -9.99 15.86
N PRO A 12 -8.26 -9.23 16.27
CA PRO A 12 -9.14 -8.49 15.36
C PRO A 12 -8.36 -7.61 14.36
N LYS A 13 -7.36 -6.86 14.81
CA LYS A 13 -6.53 -6.00 13.95
C LYS A 13 -5.80 -6.79 12.86
N ILE A 14 -5.34 -8.01 13.19
CA ILE A 14 -4.69 -8.91 12.22
C ILE A 14 -5.67 -9.46 11.21
N LYS A 15 -6.91 -9.78 11.63
CA LYS A 15 -7.98 -10.19 10.72
C LYS A 15 -8.34 -9.09 9.73
N ASP A 16 -8.42 -7.84 10.19
CA ASP A 16 -8.72 -6.69 9.34
C ASP A 16 -7.65 -6.53 8.25
N ILE A 17 -6.36 -6.58 8.60
CA ILE A 17 -5.28 -6.52 7.60
C ILE A 17 -5.34 -7.68 6.60
N LYS A 18 -5.65 -8.90 7.06
CA LYS A 18 -5.83 -10.06 6.16
C LYS A 18 -6.98 -9.85 5.16
N ALA A 19 -8.09 -9.30 5.62
CA ALA A 19 -9.21 -8.97 4.76
C ALA A 19 -8.79 -7.95 3.68
N LEU A 20 -8.05 -6.91 4.05
CA LEU A 20 -7.53 -5.91 3.10
C LEU A 20 -6.55 -6.51 2.07
N LEU A 21 -5.76 -7.51 2.44
CA LEU A 21 -4.85 -8.17 1.51
C LEU A 21 -5.59 -8.97 0.42
N THR A 22 -6.66 -9.66 0.79
CA THR A 22 -7.31 -10.65 -0.05
C THR A 22 -8.55 -10.15 -0.77
N SER A 23 -9.28 -9.16 -0.20
CA SER A 23 -10.62 -8.75 -0.64
C SER A 23 -10.66 -7.30 -1.12
N SER A 24 -10.91 -7.11 -2.42
CA SER A 24 -11.18 -5.79 -2.99
C SER A 24 -12.43 -5.14 -2.38
N LYS A 25 -13.44 -5.96 -2.02
CA LYS A 25 -14.67 -5.48 -1.36
C LYS A 25 -14.35 -4.88 0.02
N ASP A 26 -13.50 -5.54 0.81
CA ASP A 26 -13.15 -5.05 2.14
C ASP A 26 -12.29 -3.79 2.06
N ARG A 27 -11.39 -3.70 1.07
CA ARG A 27 -10.65 -2.46 0.78
C ARG A 27 -11.60 -1.29 0.45
N LYS A 28 -12.57 -1.51 -0.45
CA LYS A 28 -13.55 -0.48 -0.83
C LYS A 28 -14.43 -0.06 0.34
N ASN A 29 -14.92 -1.02 1.14
CA ASN A 29 -15.79 -0.75 2.28
C ASN A 29 -15.08 0.03 3.39
N SER A 30 -13.83 -0.30 3.68
CA SER A 30 -13.04 0.37 4.71
C SER A 30 -12.38 1.67 4.22
N GLY A 31 -12.22 1.84 2.91
CA GLY A 31 -11.42 2.92 2.33
C GLY A 31 -9.92 2.80 2.63
N LEU A 32 -9.45 1.57 2.92
CA LEU A 32 -8.06 1.27 3.26
C LEU A 32 -7.45 0.27 2.29
N PHE A 33 -6.14 0.35 2.12
CA PHE A 33 -5.34 -0.65 1.42
C PHE A 33 -4.06 -0.97 2.18
N VAL A 34 -3.35 -2.01 1.78
CA VAL A 34 -2.16 -2.50 2.46
C VAL A 34 -0.92 -2.30 1.62
N LEU A 35 0.14 -1.80 2.24
CA LEU A 35 1.50 -1.76 1.70
C LEU A 35 2.40 -2.67 2.52
N GLU A 36 3.32 -3.35 1.85
CA GLU A 36 4.30 -4.24 2.46
C GLU A 36 5.71 -3.85 2.05
N GLY A 37 6.63 -3.87 3.01
CA GLY A 37 8.05 -3.59 2.84
C GLY A 37 8.42 -2.15 3.16
N VAL A 38 9.63 -1.99 3.73
CA VAL A 38 10.13 -0.72 4.29
C VAL A 38 10.10 0.40 3.26
N ARG A 39 10.65 0.14 2.07
CA ARG A 39 10.76 1.16 1.02
C ARG A 39 9.38 1.67 0.60
N LEU A 40 8.43 0.77 0.29
CA LEU A 40 7.12 1.15 -0.22
C LEU A 40 6.29 1.90 0.83
N CYS A 41 6.40 1.49 2.10
CA CYS A 41 5.75 2.17 3.23
C CYS A 41 6.31 3.58 3.45
N CYS A 42 7.63 3.76 3.41
CA CYS A 42 8.26 5.08 3.53
C CYS A 42 7.95 5.98 2.31
N ASP A 43 7.94 5.41 1.09
CA ASP A 43 7.55 6.15 -0.11
C ASP A 43 6.10 6.67 0.00
N ALA A 44 5.19 5.92 0.61
CA ALA A 44 3.83 6.37 0.86
C ALA A 44 3.77 7.57 1.83
N VAL A 45 4.56 7.56 2.90
CA VAL A 45 4.69 8.70 3.83
C VAL A 45 5.20 9.93 3.08
N LYS A 46 6.29 9.81 2.34
CA LYS A 46 6.90 10.90 1.55
C LYS A 46 5.95 11.44 0.48
N SER A 47 5.04 10.61 -0.01
CA SER A 47 4.01 10.97 -0.98
C SER A 47 2.75 11.59 -0.33
N GLY A 48 2.77 11.84 0.97
CA GLY A 48 1.65 12.42 1.71
C GLY A 48 0.45 11.48 1.88
N CYS A 49 0.65 10.15 1.78
CA CYS A 49 -0.40 9.20 2.08
C CYS A 49 -0.66 9.14 3.59
N LYS A 50 -1.93 9.04 3.98
CA LYS A 50 -2.30 8.91 5.39
C LYS A 50 -2.15 7.46 5.85
N ILE A 51 -1.12 7.18 6.64
CA ILE A 51 -0.91 5.87 7.26
C ILE A 51 -1.83 5.77 8.49
N THR A 52 -2.68 4.75 8.54
CA THR A 52 -3.59 4.52 9.67
C THR A 52 -2.98 3.62 10.71
N SER A 53 -2.34 2.53 10.29
CA SER A 53 -1.65 1.63 11.22
C SER A 53 -0.41 1.00 10.59
N VAL A 54 0.57 0.71 11.46
CA VAL A 54 1.82 0.03 11.11
C VAL A 54 1.96 -1.22 11.96
N PHE A 55 2.28 -2.35 11.33
CA PHE A 55 2.62 -3.62 11.98
C PHE A 55 4.07 -3.95 11.65
N CYS A 56 4.92 -4.03 12.67
CA CYS A 56 6.36 -4.17 12.49
C CYS A 56 6.91 -5.24 13.42
N THR A 57 7.89 -6.02 12.96
CA THR A 57 8.64 -6.92 13.84
C THR A 57 9.78 -6.17 14.53
N GLU A 58 10.19 -6.63 15.70
CA GLU A 58 11.33 -6.04 16.42
C GLU A 58 12.61 -6.11 15.58
N ILE A 59 12.85 -7.22 14.89
CA ILE A 59 13.99 -7.40 13.97
C ILE A 59 14.01 -6.34 12.87
N CYS A 60 12.83 -6.06 12.27
CA CYS A 60 12.73 -5.03 11.25
C CYS A 60 12.98 -3.64 11.83
N ALA A 61 12.46 -3.36 13.02
CA ALA A 61 12.63 -2.07 13.68
C ALA A 61 14.11 -1.81 14.05
N GLU A 62 14.83 -2.82 14.50
CA GLU A 62 16.28 -2.71 14.75
C GLU A 62 17.08 -2.50 13.45
N LYS A 63 16.78 -3.30 12.42
CA LYS A 63 17.51 -3.27 11.14
C LYS A 63 17.30 -1.97 10.35
N TYR A 64 16.11 -1.38 10.42
CA TYR A 64 15.70 -0.21 9.66
C TYR A 64 15.21 0.92 10.57
N ALA A 65 15.95 1.18 11.66
CA ALA A 65 15.53 2.06 12.75
C ALA A 65 15.01 3.44 12.29
N ASP A 66 15.76 4.12 11.41
CA ASP A 66 15.37 5.46 10.93
C ASP A 66 14.05 5.42 10.14
N SER A 67 13.91 4.44 9.24
CA SER A 67 12.70 4.26 8.42
C SER A 67 11.49 3.91 9.28
N ILE A 68 11.67 3.05 10.27
CA ILE A 68 10.57 2.64 11.16
C ILE A 68 10.18 3.78 12.12
N ASN A 69 11.12 4.60 12.57
CA ASN A 69 10.83 5.81 13.33
C ASN A 69 10.04 6.85 12.51
N GLU A 70 10.38 7.02 11.21
CA GLU A 70 9.60 7.84 10.27
C GLU A 70 8.15 7.33 10.18
N LEU A 71 7.96 6.02 9.97
CA LEU A 71 6.64 5.38 9.90
C LEU A 71 5.86 5.51 11.22
N LYS A 72 6.52 5.31 12.36
CA LYS A 72 5.92 5.44 13.69
C LYS A 72 5.43 6.87 13.96
N SER A 73 6.15 7.86 13.48
CA SER A 73 5.77 9.27 13.61
C SER A 73 4.62 9.68 12.69
N ALA A 74 4.47 8.99 11.54
CA ALA A 74 3.49 9.30 10.51
C ALA A 74 2.17 8.53 10.64
N CYS A 75 2.10 7.48 11.45
CA CYS A 75 0.92 6.64 11.60
C CYS A 75 0.06 7.04 12.81
N SER A 76 -1.24 6.67 12.76
CA SER A 76 -2.14 6.83 13.91
C SER A 76 -1.89 5.76 14.97
N ASP A 77 -1.64 4.53 14.54
CA ASP A 77 -1.41 3.38 15.41
C ASP A 77 -0.15 2.61 15.00
N PHE A 78 0.66 2.20 15.96
CA PHE A 78 1.85 1.38 15.74
C PHE A 78 1.80 0.13 16.62
N TYR A 79 2.05 -1.03 16.00
CA TYR A 79 2.00 -2.33 16.70
C TYR A 79 3.25 -3.15 16.42
N PHE A 80 3.89 -3.63 17.48
CA PHE A 80 4.85 -4.72 17.33
C PHE A 80 4.10 -6.05 17.18
N VAL A 81 4.59 -6.88 16.24
CA VAL A 81 4.02 -8.20 15.95
C VAL A 81 5.12 -9.26 15.90
N SER A 82 4.78 -10.50 16.22
CA SER A 82 5.73 -11.61 16.03
C SER A 82 5.94 -11.90 14.54
N GLU A 83 7.08 -12.55 14.20
CA GLU A 83 7.39 -12.96 12.82
C GLU A 83 6.28 -13.84 12.20
N ASP A 84 5.68 -14.75 13.00
CA ASP A 84 4.60 -15.62 12.56
C ASP A 84 3.30 -14.87 12.26
N VAL A 85 3.02 -13.81 13.03
CA VAL A 85 1.89 -12.92 12.77
C VAL A 85 2.16 -12.11 11.52
N LEU A 86 3.35 -11.50 11.38
CA LEU A 86 3.71 -10.74 10.20
C LEU A 86 3.60 -11.58 8.92
N LYS A 87 4.18 -12.78 8.89
CA LYS A 87 4.03 -13.71 7.76
C LYS A 87 2.57 -13.97 7.39
N SER A 88 1.67 -13.97 8.37
CA SER A 88 0.24 -14.20 8.13
C SER A 88 -0.49 -13.01 7.52
N ILE A 89 0.10 -11.82 7.52
CA ILE A 89 -0.41 -10.57 6.94
C ILE A 89 0.50 -10.04 5.84
N SER A 90 1.34 -10.88 5.28
CA SER A 90 2.23 -10.59 4.14
C SER A 90 1.80 -11.37 2.92
N ASP A 91 1.96 -10.77 1.73
CA ASP A 91 1.71 -11.39 0.43
C ASP A 91 3.03 -11.85 -0.24
N THR A 92 4.18 -11.55 0.37
CA THR A 92 5.50 -11.98 -0.12
C THR A 92 5.99 -13.24 0.60
N VAL A 93 6.80 -14.03 -0.10
CA VAL A 93 7.41 -15.27 0.46
C VAL A 93 8.41 -14.95 1.57
N THR A 94 9.15 -13.86 1.41
CA THR A 94 10.16 -13.37 2.38
C THR A 94 9.83 -11.94 2.79
N PRO A 95 8.95 -11.76 3.78
CA PRO A 95 8.57 -10.43 4.27
C PRO A 95 9.76 -9.66 4.84
N GLN A 96 9.79 -8.35 4.60
CA GLN A 96 10.81 -7.46 5.21
C GLN A 96 10.53 -7.11 6.68
N GLY A 97 9.39 -7.53 7.23
CA GLY A 97 9.07 -7.31 8.63
C GLY A 97 8.18 -6.09 8.90
N VAL A 98 7.63 -5.43 7.89
CA VAL A 98 6.71 -4.31 8.06
C VAL A 98 5.56 -4.34 7.06
N VAL A 99 4.34 -4.03 7.56
CA VAL A 99 3.11 -3.89 6.81
C VAL A 99 2.36 -2.65 7.31
N CYS A 100 1.84 -1.83 6.40
CA CYS A 100 1.08 -0.63 6.71
C CYS A 100 -0.33 -0.70 6.14
N ALA A 101 -1.34 -0.25 6.90
CA ALA A 101 -2.65 0.10 6.36
C ALA A 101 -2.66 1.60 6.04
N VAL A 102 -3.15 1.93 4.85
CA VAL A 102 -3.08 3.28 4.28
C VAL A 102 -4.47 3.68 3.79
N LYS A 103 -4.86 4.93 4.02
CA LYS A 103 -6.14 5.45 3.53
C LYS A 103 -6.11 5.62 2.01
N MET A 104 -7.14 5.15 1.33
CA MET A 104 -7.32 5.39 -0.09
C MET A 104 -7.43 6.88 -0.37
N ARG A 105 -6.88 7.30 -1.51
CA ARG A 105 -7.08 8.65 -2.05
C ARG A 105 -8.37 8.71 -2.87
N SER A 106 -8.82 9.91 -3.19
CA SER A 106 -9.81 10.09 -4.23
C SER A 106 -9.27 9.56 -5.56
N ASN A 107 -10.05 8.73 -6.23
CA ASN A 107 -9.73 8.18 -7.54
C ASN A 107 -10.46 8.99 -8.61
N ASP A 108 -10.33 10.29 -8.54
CA ASP A 108 -10.88 11.25 -9.48
C ASP A 108 -9.99 12.49 -9.59
N PHE A 109 -10.00 13.11 -10.77
CA PHE A 109 -9.32 14.37 -11.03
C PHE A 109 -9.98 15.08 -12.23
N GLU A 110 -9.83 16.39 -12.31
CA GLU A 110 -10.26 17.19 -13.44
C GLU A 110 -9.19 17.16 -14.56
N TYR A 111 -9.65 17.12 -15.81
CA TYR A 111 -8.75 17.19 -16.96
C TYR A 111 -8.26 18.61 -17.16
N GLU A 112 -6.95 18.76 -17.36
CA GLU A 112 -6.30 20.04 -17.61
C GLU A 112 -5.74 20.10 -19.03
N SER A 113 -5.87 21.25 -19.69
CA SER A 113 -5.29 21.47 -21.02
C SER A 113 -3.75 21.42 -20.94
N GLY A 114 -3.12 20.81 -21.94
CA GLY A 114 -1.66 20.67 -22.00
C GLY A 114 -1.09 19.52 -21.17
N LYS A 115 -1.92 18.81 -20.39
CA LYS A 115 -1.53 17.61 -19.64
C LYS A 115 -1.65 16.36 -20.49
N ARG A 116 -0.84 15.35 -20.15
CA ARG A 116 -0.81 14.04 -20.82
C ARG A 116 -1.42 12.98 -19.94
N TYR A 117 -2.37 12.25 -20.47
CA TYR A 117 -3.07 11.17 -19.76
C TYR A 117 -2.92 9.86 -20.51
N ILE A 118 -2.87 8.77 -19.75
CA ILE A 118 -2.95 7.42 -20.32
C ILE A 118 -4.25 6.76 -19.87
N ALA A 119 -4.97 6.17 -20.83
CA ALA A 119 -6.17 5.40 -20.55
C ALA A 119 -5.85 3.90 -20.66
N LEU A 120 -6.24 3.13 -19.67
CA LEU A 120 -6.09 1.69 -19.59
C LEU A 120 -7.46 1.05 -19.55
N ASP A 121 -7.76 0.22 -20.54
CA ASP A 121 -9.03 -0.50 -20.62
C ASP A 121 -8.83 -1.96 -20.24
N THR A 122 -9.59 -2.41 -19.24
CA THR A 122 -9.73 -3.82 -18.80
C THR A 122 -8.41 -4.56 -18.52
N ILE A 123 -7.40 -3.89 -17.95
CA ILE A 123 -6.15 -4.54 -17.56
C ILE A 123 -6.40 -5.50 -16.39
N GLN A 124 -6.37 -6.81 -16.65
CA GLN A 124 -6.70 -7.86 -15.69
C GLN A 124 -5.51 -8.22 -14.78
N ASN A 125 -4.29 -8.21 -15.34
CA ASN A 125 -3.09 -8.62 -14.60
C ASN A 125 -2.57 -7.46 -13.73
N PRO A 126 -2.50 -7.62 -12.38
CA PRO A 126 -2.02 -6.58 -11.48
C PRO A 126 -0.54 -6.22 -11.69
N ASP A 127 0.31 -7.15 -12.11
CA ASP A 127 1.71 -6.87 -12.39
C ASP A 127 1.84 -5.97 -13.64
N ASN A 128 1.00 -6.20 -14.66
CA ASN A 128 0.97 -5.35 -15.85
C ASN A 128 0.48 -3.93 -15.49
N LEU A 129 -0.59 -3.81 -14.70
CA LEU A 129 -1.06 -2.51 -14.24
C LEU A 129 0.04 -1.76 -13.49
N GLY A 130 0.74 -2.43 -12.58
CA GLY A 130 1.84 -1.83 -11.84
C GLY A 130 3.00 -1.41 -12.74
N ALA A 131 3.42 -2.26 -13.68
CA ALA A 131 4.50 -1.96 -14.62
C ALA A 131 4.17 -0.76 -15.53
N ILE A 132 2.94 -0.70 -16.07
CA ILE A 132 2.48 0.42 -16.89
C ILE A 132 2.46 1.70 -16.07
N SER A 133 1.93 1.65 -14.84
CA SER A 133 1.87 2.82 -13.94
C SER A 133 3.26 3.38 -13.64
N ARG A 134 4.23 2.52 -13.35
CA ARG A 134 5.63 2.93 -13.12
C ARG A 134 6.24 3.56 -14.35
N THR A 135 5.97 2.99 -15.53
CA THR A 135 6.47 3.54 -16.80
C THR A 135 5.81 4.88 -17.11
N ALA A 136 4.50 5.00 -16.89
CA ALA A 136 3.76 6.26 -17.09
C ALA A 136 4.35 7.38 -16.22
N GLU A 137 4.62 7.10 -14.94
CA GLU A 137 5.27 8.06 -14.02
C GLU A 137 6.65 8.47 -14.53
N ALA A 138 7.49 7.50 -14.94
CA ALA A 138 8.85 7.76 -15.44
C ALA A 138 8.85 8.63 -16.72
N PHE A 139 7.83 8.51 -17.57
CA PHE A 139 7.66 9.33 -18.77
C PHE A 139 6.94 10.66 -18.51
N GLY A 140 6.66 10.98 -17.26
CA GLY A 140 6.01 12.24 -16.87
C GLY A 140 4.56 12.35 -17.37
N ILE A 141 3.82 11.24 -17.35
CA ILE A 141 2.36 11.25 -17.54
C ILE A 141 1.71 11.92 -16.33
N ASP A 142 0.76 12.83 -16.58
CA ASP A 142 0.16 13.66 -15.54
C ASP A 142 -1.01 12.96 -14.82
N GLY A 143 -1.58 11.90 -15.41
CA GLY A 143 -2.64 11.11 -14.76
C GLY A 143 -3.02 9.88 -15.57
N MET A 144 -3.71 8.96 -14.89
CA MET A 144 -4.14 7.68 -15.44
C MET A 144 -5.66 7.54 -15.35
N ILE A 145 -6.28 7.05 -16.43
CA ILE A 145 -7.70 6.70 -16.49
C ILE A 145 -7.76 5.18 -16.56
N ILE A 146 -8.43 4.54 -15.60
CA ILE A 146 -8.51 3.08 -15.52
C ILE A 146 -9.98 2.68 -15.64
N CYS A 147 -10.32 2.06 -16.77
CA CYS A 147 -11.67 1.59 -17.08
C CYS A 147 -11.73 0.08 -16.87
N GLY A 148 -12.37 -0.35 -15.76
CA GLY A 148 -12.47 -1.77 -15.42
C GLY A 148 -11.13 -2.45 -15.10
N GLY A 149 -11.11 -3.79 -15.13
CA GLY A 149 -9.90 -4.57 -14.87
C GLY A 149 -9.64 -4.84 -13.41
N CYS A 150 -8.37 -4.98 -13.04
CA CYS A 150 -7.98 -5.30 -11.66
C CYS A 150 -8.03 -4.07 -10.76
N ASP A 151 -8.19 -4.33 -9.47
CA ASP A 151 -8.19 -3.29 -8.44
C ASP A 151 -6.81 -2.61 -8.35
N ILE A 152 -6.80 -1.27 -8.46
CA ILE A 152 -5.58 -0.45 -8.35
C ILE A 152 -4.88 -0.57 -7.00
N TYR A 153 -5.65 -0.93 -5.95
CA TYR A 153 -5.15 -1.17 -4.60
C TYR A 153 -4.83 -2.65 -4.33
N ASN A 154 -4.77 -3.49 -5.40
CA ASN A 154 -4.29 -4.85 -5.27
C ASN A 154 -2.82 -4.85 -4.80
N PRO A 155 -2.44 -5.63 -3.75
CA PRO A 155 -1.07 -5.62 -3.22
C PRO A 155 0.01 -5.92 -4.27
N LYS A 156 -0.27 -6.79 -5.26
CA LYS A 156 0.66 -7.08 -6.35
C LYS A 156 0.84 -5.86 -7.27
N ALA A 157 -0.26 -5.20 -7.64
CA ALA A 157 -0.20 -3.99 -8.47
C ALA A 157 0.59 -2.87 -7.79
N LEU A 158 0.34 -2.65 -6.49
CA LEU A 158 1.05 -1.65 -5.69
C LEU A 158 2.55 -1.92 -5.63
N ARG A 159 2.95 -3.17 -5.40
CA ARG A 159 4.38 -3.55 -5.42
C ARG A 159 4.99 -3.38 -6.80
N ALA A 160 4.35 -3.89 -7.85
CA ALA A 160 4.85 -3.78 -9.23
C ALA A 160 4.95 -2.34 -9.70
N SER A 161 4.09 -1.45 -9.20
CA SER A 161 4.13 -0.02 -9.52
C SER A 161 5.27 0.74 -8.84
N MET A 162 5.91 0.15 -7.83
CA MET A 162 6.91 0.82 -6.99
C MET A 162 6.40 2.18 -6.44
N GLY A 163 5.10 2.25 -6.12
CA GLY A 163 4.45 3.43 -5.57
C GLY A 163 3.82 4.39 -6.59
N ALA A 164 4.01 4.20 -7.89
CA ALA A 164 3.41 5.05 -8.91
C ALA A 164 1.88 5.14 -8.78
N LEU A 165 1.20 4.04 -8.44
CA LEU A 165 -0.26 3.99 -8.28
C LEU A 165 -0.80 4.87 -7.15
N PHE A 166 0.01 5.26 -6.17
CA PHE A 166 -0.41 6.20 -5.13
C PHE A 166 0.25 7.59 -5.26
N ARG A 167 1.11 7.80 -6.24
CA ARG A 167 1.69 9.12 -6.55
C ARG A 167 0.98 9.80 -7.72
N LEU A 168 0.75 9.06 -8.80
CA LEU A 168 0.01 9.58 -9.95
C LEU A 168 -1.46 9.82 -9.60
N PRO A 169 -2.09 10.88 -10.10
CA PRO A 169 -3.54 11.00 -10.14
C PRO A 169 -4.15 9.84 -10.93
N VAL A 170 -5.15 9.18 -10.35
CA VAL A 170 -5.85 8.06 -11.00
C VAL A 170 -7.33 8.34 -10.98
N LYS A 171 -7.98 8.22 -12.15
CA LYS A 171 -9.43 8.22 -12.31
C LYS A 171 -9.88 6.80 -12.62
N VAL A 172 -10.85 6.29 -11.87
CA VAL A 172 -11.43 4.96 -12.09
C VAL A 172 -12.83 5.13 -12.64
N CYS A 173 -13.10 4.47 -13.79
CA CYS A 173 -14.39 4.49 -14.48
C CYS A 173 -15.15 3.17 -14.29
#